data_093e03345ed9636122e11d5fdc020a9f
#
_entry.id   093e03345ed9636122e11d5fdc020a9f
#
_cell.length_a   1.000
_cell.length_b   1.000
_cell.length_c   1.000
_cell.angle_alpha   90.00
_cell.angle_beta   90.00
_cell.angle_gamma   90.00
#
_symmetry.space_group_name_H-M   'P 1'
#
loop_
_entity.id
_entity.type
_entity.pdbx_description
1 polymer ?
#
loop_
_entity_poly.entity_id
_entity_poly.type
_entity_poly.pdbx_seq_one_letter_code
_entity_poly.pdbx_strand_id
1 'polypeptide(L)'
;MQAARILVDGQSDLVLDYGIPPEAGDVKPGCRVQVPLRNRTATGTVLTLSEPAPAWKDRLKPILKLIDPEPLISPVMMNLASWAADYYSVALDQMIRCLLPETVRQENTAEKMRKMGYLEKTPAREELDALYRKAPRQAQMLDYFSSAKQQSAPLAAFGAGALNVARNLEAKGFISLKEEAVHRDPSTGEQFVPTQPMKLNSQQQKALEEITAMCTAERKKPVLLQGVTGSGKTEVYLQAVSQIVKSGKSALIMVPEISLTPQTVQRFKSRFAELPSSVAVLHSLLSDGERFDEWHAIRSGKARIVIGPRSAVFAPLQNLGLVIVDEEHDASYKQESSPRYHGRDLAVLRAHLENCAVLLGSATPSLESIHNALTGKYSLVKLTERADGQQLPLIRILDMKTEGRNKSGPNVISERLRMSIDRRLDKGEQVILLLNRRGFARSIQCPDCGHVVTCLHCSLPLTYHRTEDRLMCHLCGFKALPPRSCPECRSANILLQGYGTQKVEE
;
A
#
# COMPACT_ATOMS: atom_id res chain seq x y z
N MET A 1 12.03 17.82 37.47
CA MET A 1 12.17 18.02 36.02
C MET A 1 12.08 16.64 35.38
N GLN A 2 11.15 16.43 34.49
CA GLN A 2 10.98 15.19 33.77
C GLN A 2 11.95 15.17 32.58
N ALA A 3 12.40 14.00 32.16
CA ALA A 3 13.28 13.83 31.01
C ALA A 3 12.54 13.05 29.89
N ALA A 4 12.86 13.40 28.66
CA ALA A 4 12.41 12.68 27.48
C ALA A 4 13.60 11.98 26.81
N ARG A 5 13.45 10.72 26.51
CA ARG A 5 14.36 9.94 25.71
C ARG A 5 14.01 10.12 24.24
N ILE A 6 14.91 10.70 23.46
CA ILE A 6 14.63 11.20 22.11
C ILE A 6 15.55 10.52 21.11
N LEU A 7 14.96 9.91 20.08
CA LEU A 7 15.66 9.45 18.89
C LEU A 7 15.87 10.64 17.95
N VAL A 8 17.11 10.97 17.68
CA VAL A 8 17.46 12.12 16.82
C VAL A 8 17.41 11.71 15.35
N ASP A 9 16.65 12.45 14.56
CA ASP A 9 16.42 12.15 13.15
C ASP A 9 17.73 12.17 12.34
N GLY A 10 17.91 11.17 11.47
CA GLY A 10 19.05 11.08 10.56
C GLY A 10 20.39 10.75 11.22
N GLN A 11 20.39 10.27 12.45
CA GLN A 11 21.60 9.97 13.22
C GLN A 11 21.69 8.48 13.63
N SER A 12 21.32 7.56 12.75
CA SER A 12 21.51 6.09 12.93
C SER A 12 21.40 5.63 14.39
N ASP A 13 20.18 5.65 14.94
CA ASP A 13 19.86 5.21 16.32
C ASP A 13 20.49 6.03 17.46
N LEU A 14 20.88 7.27 17.21
CA LEU A 14 21.31 8.15 18.27
C LEU A 14 20.12 8.52 19.18
N VAL A 15 20.08 7.91 20.35
CA VAL A 15 19.10 8.19 21.39
C VAL A 15 19.76 8.97 22.51
N LEU A 16 19.21 10.14 22.86
CA LEU A 16 19.71 11.01 23.90
C LEU A 16 18.58 11.42 24.85
N ASP A 17 18.95 11.70 26.10
CA ASP A 17 18.03 12.20 27.12
C ASP A 17 18.07 13.73 27.16
N TYR A 18 16.87 14.37 27.17
CA TYR A 18 16.69 15.81 27.27
C TYR A 18 15.73 16.17 28.38
N GLY A 19 15.96 17.28 29.05
CA GLY A 19 15.06 17.82 30.04
C GLY A 19 13.81 18.43 29.41
N ILE A 20 12.65 18.25 30.02
CA ILE A 20 11.41 18.88 29.60
C ILE A 20 11.20 20.16 30.41
N PRO A 21 11.39 21.36 29.85
CA PRO A 21 11.13 22.59 30.54
C PRO A 21 9.61 22.83 30.66
N PRO A 22 9.12 23.55 31.70
CA PRO A 22 7.69 23.77 31.92
C PRO A 22 6.98 24.43 30.73
N GLU A 23 7.70 25.26 30.00
CA GLU A 23 7.24 25.97 28.81
C GLU A 23 7.15 25.13 27.53
N ALA A 24 7.71 23.90 27.53
CA ALA A 24 7.68 23.04 26.35
C ALA A 24 6.31 22.46 26.03
N GLY A 25 5.32 22.61 26.96
CA GLY A 25 4.00 22.05 26.79
C GLY A 25 3.91 20.56 27.21
N ASP A 26 2.83 19.88 26.78
CA ASP A 26 2.55 18.50 27.14
C ASP A 26 3.29 17.52 26.20
N VAL A 27 4.57 17.30 26.47
CA VAL A 27 5.43 16.39 25.69
C VAL A 27 5.04 14.94 25.97
N LYS A 28 4.67 14.18 24.90
CA LYS A 28 4.26 12.77 24.98
C LYS A 28 5.13 11.88 24.07
N PRO A 29 5.25 10.57 24.39
CA PRO A 29 5.84 9.61 23.46
C PRO A 29 5.13 9.65 22.10
N GLY A 30 5.91 9.62 21.00
CA GLY A 30 5.41 9.73 19.65
C GLY A 30 5.27 11.16 19.10
N CYS A 31 5.49 12.21 19.92
CA CYS A 31 5.62 13.59 19.47
C CYS A 31 7.00 13.83 18.86
N ARG A 32 7.07 14.78 17.92
CA ARG A 32 8.36 15.32 17.44
C ARG A 32 8.70 16.58 18.23
N VAL A 33 9.99 16.71 18.49
CA VAL A 33 10.54 17.84 19.23
C VAL A 33 11.79 18.36 18.54
N GLN A 34 12.11 19.62 18.78
CA GLN A 34 13.35 20.24 18.37
C GLN A 34 14.32 20.26 19.56
N VAL A 35 15.53 19.76 19.36
CA VAL A 35 16.54 19.60 20.41
C VAL A 35 17.90 20.18 19.99
N PRO A 36 18.72 20.64 20.94
CA PRO A 36 20.08 21.06 20.64
C PRO A 36 20.98 19.83 20.48
N LEU A 37 21.63 19.71 19.32
CA LEU A 37 22.61 18.66 19.03
C LEU A 37 23.95 19.30 18.71
N ARG A 38 24.92 19.25 19.66
CA ARG A 38 26.21 19.97 19.57
C ARG A 38 25.96 21.46 19.31
N ASN A 39 26.34 21.98 18.13
CA ASN A 39 26.23 23.39 17.73
C ASN A 39 25.06 23.66 16.76
N ARG A 40 24.13 22.71 16.60
CA ARG A 40 22.98 22.86 15.72
C ARG A 40 21.69 22.38 16.41
N THR A 41 20.57 22.79 15.88
CA THR A 41 19.27 22.19 16.22
C THR A 41 19.00 20.96 15.36
N ALA A 42 18.35 19.96 15.94
CA ALA A 42 17.90 18.76 15.26
C ALA A 42 16.46 18.45 15.66
N THR A 43 15.73 17.80 14.77
CA THR A 43 14.43 17.20 15.09
C THR A 43 14.66 15.82 15.65
N GLY A 44 13.77 15.37 16.53
CA GLY A 44 13.79 14.01 17.04
C GLY A 44 12.41 13.58 17.51
N THR A 45 12.24 12.27 17.63
CA THR A 45 10.99 11.65 18.08
C THR A 45 11.13 11.22 19.54
N VAL A 46 10.17 11.59 20.36
CA VAL A 46 10.11 11.18 21.76
C VAL A 46 9.75 9.71 21.84
N LEU A 47 10.63 8.89 22.41
CA LEU A 47 10.42 7.45 22.60
C LEU A 47 9.71 7.17 23.92
N THR A 48 10.28 7.69 25.04
CA THR A 48 9.77 7.47 26.38
C THR A 48 10.00 8.69 27.26
N LEU A 49 9.23 8.79 28.32
CA LEU A 49 9.45 9.76 29.40
C LEU A 49 9.97 9.04 30.62
N SER A 50 10.87 9.67 31.34
CA SER A 50 11.50 9.11 32.56
C SER A 50 11.84 10.19 33.55
N GLU A 51 12.07 9.81 34.79
CA GLU A 51 12.74 10.65 35.75
C GLU A 51 14.25 10.55 35.58
N PRO A 52 14.95 11.65 35.38
CA PRO A 52 16.40 11.61 35.21
C PRO A 52 17.08 11.14 36.51
N ALA A 53 18.13 10.34 36.37
CA ALA A 53 18.98 10.00 37.53
C ALA A 53 19.52 11.28 38.19
N PRO A 54 19.59 11.34 39.52
CA PRO A 54 19.94 12.55 40.26
C PRO A 54 21.25 13.22 39.78
N ALA A 55 22.26 12.43 39.40
CA ALA A 55 23.54 12.90 38.91
C ALA A 55 23.48 13.65 37.56
N TRP A 56 22.41 13.49 36.79
CA TRP A 56 22.23 14.06 35.44
C TRP A 56 21.18 15.16 35.39
N LYS A 57 20.37 15.34 36.44
CA LYS A 57 19.22 16.24 36.49
C LYS A 57 19.54 17.69 36.06
N ASP A 58 20.71 18.20 36.49
CA ASP A 58 21.13 19.56 36.19
C ASP A 58 22.02 19.68 34.92
N ARG A 59 22.33 18.54 34.28
CA ARG A 59 23.17 18.47 33.08
C ARG A 59 22.41 18.23 31.80
N LEU A 60 21.13 17.91 31.89
CA LEU A 60 20.30 17.67 30.71
C LEU A 60 20.07 18.97 29.94
N LYS A 61 20.34 18.95 28.66
CA LYS A 61 19.95 20.06 27.78
C LYS A 61 18.43 20.06 27.61
N PRO A 62 17.78 21.23 27.59
CA PRO A 62 16.34 21.31 27.45
C PRO A 62 15.88 21.02 26.00
N ILE A 63 14.65 20.53 25.85
CA ILE A 63 13.91 20.53 24.58
C ILE A 63 13.69 22.00 24.23
N LEU A 64 13.93 22.37 22.96
CA LEU A 64 13.78 23.75 22.47
C LEU A 64 12.35 24.08 22.10
N LYS A 65 11.66 23.12 21.44
CA LYS A 65 10.30 23.31 20.93
C LYS A 65 9.59 21.96 20.77
N LEU A 66 8.34 21.91 21.17
CA LEU A 66 7.41 20.83 20.78
C LEU A 66 6.88 21.17 19.37
N ILE A 67 7.12 20.26 18.40
CA ILE A 67 6.69 20.45 17.01
C ILE A 67 5.23 20.04 16.87
N ASP A 68 4.89 18.85 17.37
CA ASP A 68 3.54 18.31 17.28
C ASP A 68 2.89 18.33 18.67
N PRO A 69 1.75 19.03 18.83
CA PRO A 69 1.03 19.06 20.11
C PRO A 69 0.41 17.71 20.46
N GLU A 70 0.11 16.89 19.46
CA GLU A 70 -0.42 15.54 19.59
C GLU A 70 0.54 14.50 19.01
N PRO A 71 0.70 13.32 19.64
CA PRO A 71 1.57 12.28 19.13
C PRO A 71 1.24 11.88 17.69
N LEU A 72 2.20 11.91 16.78
CA LEU A 72 2.02 11.43 15.42
C LEU A 72 2.13 9.90 15.34
N ILE A 73 2.87 9.29 16.25
CA ILE A 73 3.09 7.86 16.31
C ILE A 73 2.42 7.31 17.57
N SER A 74 1.46 6.42 17.40
CA SER A 74 0.81 5.75 18.52
C SER A 74 1.77 4.77 19.22
N PRO A 75 1.55 4.43 20.51
CA PRO A 75 2.38 3.45 21.22
C PRO A 75 2.47 2.10 20.50
N VAL A 76 1.37 1.63 19.89
CA VAL A 76 1.36 0.38 19.14
C VAL A 76 2.24 0.48 17.90
N MET A 77 2.18 1.58 17.17
CA MET A 77 3.02 1.79 15.98
C MET A 77 4.50 1.97 16.34
N MET A 78 4.80 2.55 17.51
CA MET A 78 6.16 2.61 18.04
C MET A 78 6.69 1.21 18.37
N ASN A 79 5.88 0.37 18.99
CA ASN A 79 6.24 -1.03 19.28
C ASN A 79 6.45 -1.82 17.97
N LEU A 80 5.59 -1.62 16.96
CA LEU A 80 5.76 -2.23 15.64
C LEU A 80 7.08 -1.82 14.99
N ALA A 81 7.43 -0.52 15.05
CA ALA A 81 8.69 0.00 14.51
C ALA A 81 9.91 -0.56 15.22
N SER A 82 9.88 -0.59 16.57
CA SER A 82 10.97 -1.14 17.38
C SER A 82 11.19 -2.62 17.11
N TRP A 83 10.12 -3.41 17.11
CA TRP A 83 10.21 -4.83 16.76
C TRP A 83 10.75 -5.06 15.36
N ALA A 84 10.28 -4.27 14.37
CA ALA A 84 10.73 -4.41 12.99
C ALA A 84 12.19 -3.98 12.82
N ALA A 85 12.66 -2.95 13.54
CA ALA A 85 14.05 -2.53 13.55
C ALA A 85 14.96 -3.66 14.03
N ASP A 86 14.61 -4.29 15.15
CA ASP A 86 15.36 -5.42 15.72
C ASP A 86 15.33 -6.64 14.78
N TYR A 87 14.13 -7.03 14.32
CA TYR A 87 13.96 -8.22 13.49
C TYR A 87 14.66 -8.13 12.14
N TYR A 88 14.60 -6.98 11.48
CA TYR A 88 15.23 -6.76 10.17
C TYR A 88 16.66 -6.18 10.27
N SER A 89 17.19 -6.02 11.49
CA SER A 89 18.53 -5.49 11.77
C SER A 89 18.79 -4.16 11.05
N VAL A 90 17.85 -3.23 11.23
CA VAL A 90 17.93 -1.86 10.67
C VAL A 90 17.77 -0.83 11.78
N ALA A 91 18.25 0.38 11.54
CA ALA A 91 18.11 1.47 12.48
C ALA A 91 16.62 1.82 12.73
N LEU A 92 16.25 2.08 14.00
CA LEU A 92 14.90 2.48 14.37
C LEU A 92 14.45 3.76 13.64
N ASP A 93 15.37 4.71 13.42
CA ASP A 93 15.14 5.91 12.61
C ASP A 93 14.60 5.59 11.21
N GLN A 94 15.13 4.53 10.57
CA GLN A 94 14.63 4.09 9.26
C GLN A 94 13.20 3.55 9.32
N MET A 95 12.86 2.82 10.38
CA MET A 95 11.48 2.33 10.58
C MET A 95 10.51 3.47 10.89
N ILE A 96 10.92 4.45 11.71
CA ILE A 96 10.10 5.64 11.99
C ILE A 96 9.81 6.44 10.71
N ARG A 97 10.77 6.52 9.79
CA ARG A 97 10.53 7.14 8.47
C ARG A 97 9.50 6.40 7.62
N CYS A 98 9.35 5.10 7.79
CA CYS A 98 8.26 4.37 7.15
C CYS A 98 6.88 4.70 7.75
N LEU A 99 6.81 4.99 9.05
CA LEU A 99 5.58 5.42 9.74
C LEU A 99 5.15 6.83 9.37
N LEU A 100 6.14 7.73 9.25
CA LEU A 100 5.91 9.14 8.96
C LEU A 100 6.45 9.48 7.57
N PRO A 101 5.60 9.55 6.54
CA PRO A 101 6.00 10.00 5.20
C PRO A 101 6.75 11.34 5.26
N GLU A 102 7.64 11.56 4.31
CA GLU A 102 8.46 12.77 4.27
C GLU A 102 7.61 14.05 4.30
N THR A 103 6.50 14.04 3.59
CA THR A 103 5.51 15.13 3.55
C THR A 103 4.91 15.48 4.91
N VAL A 104 4.76 14.48 5.80
CA VAL A 104 4.27 14.67 7.17
C VAL A 104 5.40 15.16 8.09
N ARG A 105 6.66 14.78 7.80
CA ARG A 105 7.82 15.19 8.58
C ARG A 105 8.29 16.63 8.30
N GLN A 106 8.00 17.15 7.11
CA GLN A 106 8.36 18.52 6.72
C GLN A 106 7.42 19.53 7.36
N GLU A 107 7.95 20.51 8.07
CA GLU A 107 7.16 21.59 8.70
C GLU A 107 6.42 22.48 7.67
N ASN A 108 6.84 22.47 6.41
CA ASN A 108 6.31 23.33 5.34
C ASN A 108 5.12 22.72 4.60
N THR A 109 4.76 21.47 4.86
CA THR A 109 3.59 20.85 4.23
C THR A 109 2.36 21.16 5.08
N ALA A 110 1.65 22.24 4.75
CA ALA A 110 0.43 22.62 5.42
C ALA A 110 -0.80 22.11 4.66
N GLU A 111 -1.90 21.96 5.38
CA GLU A 111 -3.22 21.79 4.77
C GLU A 111 -3.45 22.89 3.73
N LYS A 112 -3.94 22.52 2.56
CA LYS A 112 -4.31 23.51 1.54
C LYS A 112 -5.52 24.27 2.03
N MET A 113 -5.31 25.49 2.49
CA MET A 113 -6.40 26.37 2.89
C MET A 113 -7.06 26.98 1.65
N ARG A 114 -8.37 26.93 1.63
CA ARG A 114 -9.21 27.53 0.60
C ARG A 114 -10.06 28.60 1.23
N LYS A 115 -10.08 29.78 0.60
CA LYS A 115 -10.98 30.84 1.04
C LYS A 115 -12.38 30.58 0.52
N MET A 116 -13.32 30.42 1.45
CA MET A 116 -14.73 30.22 1.18
C MET A 116 -15.51 31.47 1.55
N GLY A 117 -16.52 31.79 0.77
CA GLY A 117 -17.52 32.81 1.12
C GLY A 117 -18.81 32.11 1.52
N TYR A 118 -19.43 32.59 2.57
CA TYR A 118 -20.73 32.16 3.11
C TYR A 118 -21.72 33.28 3.05
N LEU A 119 -22.91 33.04 2.55
CA LEU A 119 -24.00 34.03 2.56
C LEU A 119 -24.53 34.19 3.98
N GLU A 120 -24.42 35.40 4.52
CA GLU A 120 -24.96 35.76 5.84
C GLU A 120 -26.35 36.46 5.72
N LYS A 121 -26.51 37.27 4.66
CA LYS A 121 -27.75 37.99 4.41
C LYS A 121 -28.15 37.86 2.95
N THR A 122 -29.35 37.37 2.69
CA THR A 122 -29.92 37.38 1.33
C THR A 122 -30.26 38.79 0.94
N PRO A 123 -29.74 39.34 -0.19
CA PRO A 123 -30.02 40.68 -0.61
C PRO A 123 -31.49 40.85 -1.04
N ALA A 124 -32.11 41.99 -0.75
CA ALA A 124 -33.39 42.35 -1.35
C ALA A 124 -33.18 42.58 -2.86
N ARG A 125 -34.22 42.35 -3.67
CA ARG A 125 -34.16 42.50 -5.12
C ARG A 125 -33.70 43.89 -5.55
N GLU A 126 -34.15 44.93 -4.85
CA GLU A 126 -33.73 46.30 -5.11
C GLU A 126 -32.27 46.57 -4.77
N GLU A 127 -31.72 45.92 -3.71
CA GLU A 127 -30.30 45.99 -3.33
C GLU A 127 -29.44 45.31 -4.39
N LEU A 128 -29.87 44.17 -4.91
CA LEU A 128 -29.18 43.43 -5.94
C LEU A 128 -29.15 44.21 -7.28
N ASP A 129 -30.29 44.77 -7.68
CA ASP A 129 -30.38 45.60 -8.90
C ASP A 129 -29.51 46.87 -8.83
N ALA A 130 -29.43 47.48 -7.64
CA ALA A 130 -28.56 48.63 -7.39
C ALA A 130 -27.07 48.21 -7.47
N LEU A 131 -26.72 47.01 -6.98
CA LEU A 131 -25.38 46.46 -7.08
C LEU A 131 -25.01 46.13 -8.53
N TYR A 132 -25.92 45.61 -9.34
CA TYR A 132 -25.66 45.34 -10.75
C TYR A 132 -25.29 46.61 -11.50
N ARG A 133 -25.90 47.77 -11.17
CA ARG A 133 -25.57 49.07 -11.80
C ARG A 133 -24.24 49.67 -11.37
N LYS A 134 -23.86 49.49 -10.09
CA LYS A 134 -22.68 50.14 -9.45
C LYS A 134 -21.45 49.25 -9.40
N ALA A 135 -21.63 47.93 -9.16
CA ALA A 135 -20.55 46.97 -8.94
C ALA A 135 -20.96 45.57 -9.48
N PRO A 136 -21.02 45.35 -10.78
CA PRO A 136 -21.60 44.15 -11.39
C PRO A 136 -20.94 42.85 -10.90
N ARG A 137 -19.62 42.84 -10.63
CA ARG A 137 -18.91 41.66 -10.10
C ARG A 137 -19.38 41.31 -8.67
N GLN A 138 -19.70 42.28 -7.83
CA GLN A 138 -20.26 42.05 -6.48
C GLN A 138 -21.68 41.47 -6.59
N ALA A 139 -22.49 42.00 -7.49
CA ALA A 139 -23.83 41.50 -7.75
C ALA A 139 -23.82 40.06 -8.25
N GLN A 140 -22.98 39.73 -9.23
CA GLN A 140 -22.84 38.36 -9.75
C GLN A 140 -22.38 37.34 -8.68
N MET A 141 -21.43 37.75 -7.84
CA MET A 141 -20.97 36.90 -6.74
C MET A 141 -22.08 36.66 -5.73
N LEU A 142 -22.82 37.68 -5.36
CA LEU A 142 -23.92 37.61 -4.38
C LEU A 142 -25.12 36.81 -4.89
N ASP A 143 -25.44 36.95 -6.17
CA ASP A 143 -26.50 36.20 -6.85
C ASP A 143 -26.15 34.72 -6.92
N TYR A 144 -24.90 34.39 -7.20
CA TYR A 144 -24.41 33.04 -7.18
C TYR A 144 -24.57 32.41 -5.78
N PHE A 145 -24.16 33.10 -4.70
CA PHE A 145 -24.32 32.60 -3.35
C PHE A 145 -25.79 32.42 -2.98
N SER A 146 -26.66 33.31 -3.43
CA SER A 146 -28.09 33.22 -3.17
C SER A 146 -28.76 32.05 -3.90
N SER A 147 -28.26 31.68 -5.05
CA SER A 147 -28.77 30.57 -5.86
C SER A 147 -28.16 29.23 -5.49
N ALA A 148 -27.00 29.19 -4.84
CA ALA A 148 -26.29 27.98 -4.46
C ALA A 148 -27.00 27.20 -3.38
N LYS A 149 -27.16 25.87 -3.53
CA LYS A 149 -27.83 24.97 -2.55
C LYS A 149 -27.27 25.09 -1.12
N GLN A 150 -25.99 25.42 -0.97
CA GLN A 150 -25.30 25.50 0.32
C GLN A 150 -25.06 26.93 0.78
N GLN A 151 -25.51 27.93 0.03
CA GLN A 151 -25.27 29.35 0.29
C GLN A 151 -23.78 29.70 0.54
N SER A 152 -22.89 28.89 0.01
CA SER A 152 -21.43 29.01 0.13
C SER A 152 -20.74 28.61 -1.18
N ALA A 153 -19.59 29.21 -1.44
CA ALA A 153 -18.75 28.83 -2.56
C ALA A 153 -17.27 29.21 -2.33
N PRO A 154 -16.35 28.48 -2.99
CA PRO A 154 -14.95 28.84 -3.01
C PRO A 154 -14.71 30.09 -3.83
N LEU A 155 -13.93 31.04 -3.29
CA LEU A 155 -13.62 32.28 -3.99
C LEU A 155 -12.87 32.08 -5.30
N ALA A 156 -12.13 30.97 -5.44
CA ALA A 156 -11.43 30.61 -6.65
C ALA A 156 -12.36 30.40 -7.88
N ALA A 157 -13.63 30.06 -7.64
CA ALA A 157 -14.64 29.92 -8.70
C ALA A 157 -14.93 31.23 -9.46
N PHE A 158 -14.64 32.38 -8.84
CA PHE A 158 -14.91 33.71 -9.41
C PHE A 158 -13.68 34.36 -10.08
N GLY A 159 -12.59 33.64 -10.22
CA GLY A 159 -11.39 34.07 -10.95
C GLY A 159 -10.56 35.15 -10.25
N ALA A 160 -9.71 35.82 -11.05
CA ALA A 160 -8.79 36.83 -10.53
C ALA A 160 -9.52 38.03 -9.90
N GLY A 161 -9.06 38.46 -8.71
CA GLY A 161 -9.65 39.58 -7.97
C GLY A 161 -10.86 39.23 -7.11
N ALA A 162 -11.32 37.98 -7.08
CA ALA A 162 -12.46 37.52 -6.28
C ALA A 162 -12.35 37.86 -4.78
N LEU A 163 -11.13 37.80 -4.21
CA LEU A 163 -10.89 38.10 -2.81
C LEU A 163 -11.24 39.57 -2.46
N ASN A 164 -10.90 40.52 -3.33
CA ASN A 164 -11.21 41.93 -3.10
C ASN A 164 -12.72 42.19 -3.23
N VAL A 165 -13.39 41.55 -4.17
CA VAL A 165 -14.84 41.61 -4.34
C VAL A 165 -15.53 41.03 -3.10
N ALA A 166 -15.06 39.88 -2.64
CA ALA A 166 -15.61 39.22 -1.44
C ALA A 166 -15.41 40.05 -0.15
N ARG A 167 -14.22 40.64 0.05
CA ARG A 167 -13.98 41.55 1.21
C ARG A 167 -14.90 42.74 1.20
N ASN A 168 -15.24 43.31 0.03
CA ASN A 168 -16.20 44.40 -0.08
C ASN A 168 -17.63 43.98 0.26
N LEU A 169 -17.99 42.73 -0.06
CA LEU A 169 -19.30 42.17 0.33
C LEU A 169 -19.35 41.82 1.82
N GLU A 170 -18.22 41.33 2.38
CA GLU A 170 -18.07 41.09 3.80
C GLU A 170 -18.21 42.40 4.61
N ALA A 171 -17.53 43.48 4.18
CA ALA A 171 -17.65 44.78 4.81
C ALA A 171 -19.08 45.35 4.76
N LYS A 172 -19.90 44.91 3.79
CA LYS A 172 -21.33 45.24 3.69
C LYS A 172 -22.25 44.28 4.47
N GLY A 173 -21.68 43.24 5.10
CA GLY A 173 -22.42 42.26 5.88
C GLY A 173 -23.24 41.25 5.06
N PHE A 174 -23.00 41.12 3.77
CA PHE A 174 -23.70 40.14 2.94
C PHE A 174 -23.12 38.75 3.03
N ILE A 175 -21.78 38.61 3.17
CA ILE A 175 -21.08 37.34 3.25
C ILE A 175 -20.07 37.36 4.40
N SER A 176 -19.67 36.18 4.87
CA SER A 176 -18.50 36.01 5.73
C SER A 176 -17.41 35.19 4.98
N LEU A 177 -16.15 35.50 5.27
CA LEU A 177 -15.01 34.81 4.69
C LEU A 177 -14.40 33.86 5.73
N LYS A 178 -14.29 32.58 5.36
CA LYS A 178 -13.62 31.58 6.20
C LYS A 178 -12.55 30.88 5.39
N GLU A 179 -11.48 30.52 6.05
CA GLU A 179 -10.48 29.60 5.47
C GLU A 179 -10.81 28.17 5.88
N GLU A 180 -11.01 27.31 4.88
CA GLU A 180 -11.30 25.92 5.11
C GLU A 180 -10.18 25.06 4.55
N ALA A 181 -9.80 24.02 5.28
CA ALA A 181 -8.90 23.01 4.81
C ALA A 181 -9.57 22.22 3.68
N VAL A 182 -8.92 22.17 2.53
CA VAL A 182 -9.38 21.41 1.36
C VAL A 182 -8.60 20.12 1.28
N HIS A 183 -9.28 19.01 1.49
CA HIS A 183 -8.74 17.69 1.24
C HIS A 183 -8.55 17.49 -0.27
N ARG A 184 -7.30 17.19 -0.67
CA ARG A 184 -6.95 16.85 -2.06
C ARG A 184 -7.29 15.37 -2.26
N ASP A 185 -8.54 15.08 -2.63
CA ASP A 185 -8.92 13.70 -2.97
C ASP A 185 -8.34 13.37 -4.35
N PRO A 186 -7.49 12.33 -4.48
CA PRO A 186 -6.92 11.90 -5.76
C PRO A 186 -7.99 11.55 -6.80
N SER A 187 -9.19 11.23 -6.35
CA SER A 187 -10.34 10.90 -7.21
C SER A 187 -11.29 12.07 -7.43
N THR A 188 -10.83 13.33 -7.21
CA THR A 188 -11.66 14.52 -7.45
C THR A 188 -12.13 14.56 -8.92
N GLY A 189 -13.45 14.49 -9.11
CA GLY A 189 -14.08 14.43 -10.45
C GLY A 189 -14.57 13.07 -10.87
N GLU A 190 -14.22 11.99 -10.18
CA GLU A 190 -14.79 10.67 -10.40
C GLU A 190 -16.11 10.51 -9.63
N GLN A 191 -17.15 10.03 -10.33
CA GLN A 191 -18.42 9.68 -9.69
C GLN A 191 -18.45 8.19 -9.38
N PHE A 192 -18.54 7.85 -8.10
CA PHE A 192 -18.68 6.47 -7.65
C PHE A 192 -20.16 6.11 -7.48
N VAL A 193 -20.68 5.29 -8.38
CA VAL A 193 -22.04 4.78 -8.28
C VAL A 193 -22.10 3.75 -7.15
N PRO A 194 -22.96 3.92 -6.13
CA PRO A 194 -23.10 2.97 -5.05
C PRO A 194 -23.43 1.56 -5.56
N THR A 195 -22.76 0.55 -5.03
CA THR A 195 -23.01 -0.85 -5.36
C THR A 195 -23.54 -1.62 -4.15
N GLN A 196 -24.54 -2.46 -4.37
CA GLN A 196 -25.11 -3.31 -3.33
C GLN A 196 -24.26 -4.58 -3.10
N PRO A 197 -24.29 -5.16 -1.90
CA PRO A 197 -23.66 -6.44 -1.63
C PRO A 197 -24.21 -7.55 -2.52
N MET A 198 -23.30 -8.34 -3.10
CA MET A 198 -23.72 -9.52 -3.86
C MET A 198 -24.19 -10.63 -2.92
N LYS A 199 -25.12 -11.45 -3.39
CA LYS A 199 -25.54 -12.65 -2.67
C LYS A 199 -24.38 -13.65 -2.62
N LEU A 200 -23.96 -14.02 -1.44
CA LEU A 200 -22.90 -15.01 -1.23
C LEU A 200 -23.41 -16.42 -1.48
N ASN A 201 -22.58 -17.28 -2.03
CA ASN A 201 -22.83 -18.72 -2.04
C ASN A 201 -22.54 -19.32 -0.64
N SER A 202 -22.86 -20.62 -0.46
CA SER A 202 -22.71 -21.29 0.84
C SER A 202 -21.27 -21.27 1.38
N GLN A 203 -20.26 -21.43 0.52
CA GLN A 203 -18.85 -21.40 0.91
C GLN A 203 -18.42 -19.99 1.32
N GLN A 204 -18.80 -18.98 0.55
CA GLN A 204 -18.51 -17.58 0.85
C GLN A 204 -19.19 -17.11 2.13
N GLN A 205 -20.46 -17.53 2.33
CA GLN A 205 -21.20 -17.21 3.54
C GLN A 205 -20.53 -17.79 4.78
N LYS A 206 -20.14 -19.06 4.74
CA LYS A 206 -19.41 -19.72 5.81
C LYS A 206 -18.06 -19.05 6.08
N ALA A 207 -17.33 -18.66 5.02
CA ALA A 207 -16.08 -17.93 5.16
C ALA A 207 -16.27 -16.58 5.86
N LEU A 208 -17.31 -15.83 5.49
CA LEU A 208 -17.65 -14.57 6.14
C LEU A 208 -17.99 -14.75 7.62
N GLU A 209 -18.75 -15.78 7.97
CA GLU A 209 -19.08 -16.11 9.36
C GLU A 209 -17.84 -16.45 10.18
N GLU A 210 -16.91 -17.26 9.65
CA GLU A 210 -15.65 -17.59 10.32
C GLU A 210 -14.76 -16.35 10.52
N ILE A 211 -14.66 -15.47 9.52
CA ILE A 211 -13.92 -14.22 9.61
C ILE A 211 -14.54 -13.31 10.67
N THR A 212 -15.85 -13.17 10.66
CA THR A 212 -16.59 -12.33 11.62
C THR A 212 -16.45 -12.86 13.04
N ALA A 213 -16.55 -14.16 13.24
CA ALA A 213 -16.31 -14.80 14.53
C ALA A 213 -14.90 -14.51 15.04
N MET A 214 -13.90 -14.52 14.14
CA MET A 214 -12.51 -14.21 14.52
C MET A 214 -12.35 -12.73 14.91
N CYS A 215 -13.10 -11.81 14.31
CA CYS A 215 -13.07 -10.38 14.67
C CYS A 215 -13.57 -10.12 16.09
N THR A 216 -14.44 -10.98 16.63
CA THR A 216 -15.02 -10.88 17.98
C THR A 216 -14.37 -11.78 19.00
N ALA A 217 -13.57 -12.77 18.59
CA ALA A 217 -12.90 -13.70 19.49
C ALA A 217 -11.94 -12.99 20.45
N GLU A 218 -11.82 -13.49 21.66
CA GLU A 218 -10.82 -13.01 22.65
C GLU A 218 -9.40 -13.25 22.13
N ARG A 219 -9.12 -14.47 21.68
CA ARG A 219 -7.83 -14.87 21.11
C ARG A 219 -7.95 -14.97 19.60
N LYS A 220 -7.38 -14.01 18.90
CA LYS A 220 -7.42 -13.94 17.45
C LYS A 220 -6.29 -14.74 16.82
N LYS A 221 -6.65 -15.63 15.89
CA LYS A 221 -5.69 -16.31 15.01
C LYS A 221 -5.77 -15.70 13.62
N PRO A 222 -4.66 -15.59 12.89
CA PRO A 222 -4.71 -15.23 11.47
C PRO A 222 -5.56 -16.23 10.70
N VAL A 223 -6.37 -15.74 9.77
CA VAL A 223 -7.20 -16.55 8.89
C VAL A 223 -6.55 -16.60 7.52
N LEU A 224 -6.27 -17.80 7.00
CA LEU A 224 -5.86 -18.02 5.63
C LEU A 224 -7.07 -18.39 4.79
N LEU A 225 -7.48 -17.48 3.90
CA LEU A 225 -8.56 -17.71 2.93
C LEU A 225 -7.96 -18.18 1.61
N GLN A 226 -7.92 -19.49 1.41
CA GLN A 226 -7.51 -20.11 0.17
C GLN A 226 -8.72 -20.23 -0.78
N GLY A 227 -8.74 -19.45 -1.85
CA GLY A 227 -9.85 -19.48 -2.80
C GLY A 227 -9.35 -19.52 -4.23
N VAL A 228 -9.91 -20.45 -5.04
CA VAL A 228 -9.57 -20.52 -6.47
C VAL A 228 -9.82 -19.18 -7.17
N THR A 229 -9.16 -18.95 -8.30
CA THR A 229 -9.38 -17.75 -9.10
C THR A 229 -10.85 -17.66 -9.51
N GLY A 230 -11.48 -16.50 -9.28
CA GLY A 230 -12.91 -16.30 -9.52
C GLY A 230 -13.82 -16.85 -8.41
N SER A 231 -13.28 -17.29 -7.26
CA SER A 231 -14.11 -17.74 -6.12
C SER A 231 -14.85 -16.61 -5.38
N GLY A 232 -14.59 -15.35 -5.75
CA GLY A 232 -15.25 -14.20 -5.14
C GLY A 232 -14.66 -13.76 -3.80
N LYS A 233 -13.37 -14.04 -3.52
CA LYS A 233 -12.66 -13.57 -2.31
C LYS A 233 -12.91 -12.09 -2.03
N THR A 234 -12.84 -11.25 -3.06
CA THR A 234 -13.03 -9.79 -2.93
C THR A 234 -14.41 -9.44 -2.37
N GLU A 235 -15.47 -10.15 -2.75
CA GLU A 235 -16.81 -9.89 -2.19
C GLU A 235 -16.88 -10.25 -0.71
N VAL A 236 -16.23 -11.35 -0.30
CA VAL A 236 -16.11 -11.71 1.13
C VAL A 236 -15.37 -10.60 1.89
N TYR A 237 -14.29 -10.05 1.32
CA TYR A 237 -13.56 -8.93 1.93
C TYR A 237 -14.46 -7.69 2.10
N LEU A 238 -15.18 -7.30 1.05
CA LEU A 238 -16.05 -6.13 1.06
C LEU A 238 -17.13 -6.25 2.14
N GLN A 239 -17.72 -7.43 2.28
CA GLN A 239 -18.76 -7.67 3.30
C GLN A 239 -18.16 -7.72 4.71
N ALA A 240 -17.00 -8.34 4.90
CA ALA A 240 -16.28 -8.33 6.18
C ALA A 240 -15.92 -6.89 6.60
N VAL A 241 -15.35 -6.10 5.68
CA VAL A 241 -15.03 -4.67 5.93
C VAL A 241 -16.29 -3.88 6.30
N SER A 242 -17.40 -4.11 5.59
CA SER A 242 -18.67 -3.44 5.90
C SER A 242 -19.14 -3.70 7.32
N GLN A 243 -19.05 -4.95 7.81
CA GLN A 243 -19.41 -5.30 9.19
C GLN A 243 -18.51 -4.60 10.22
N ILE A 244 -17.20 -4.57 9.97
CA ILE A 244 -16.22 -3.92 10.84
C ILE A 244 -16.45 -2.41 10.92
N VAL A 245 -16.67 -1.75 9.79
CA VAL A 245 -16.93 -0.30 9.77
C VAL A 245 -18.26 0.05 10.42
N LYS A 246 -19.30 -0.77 10.26
CA LYS A 246 -20.59 -0.62 10.96
C LYS A 246 -20.45 -0.77 12.48
N SER A 247 -19.49 -1.59 12.95
CA SER A 247 -19.18 -1.70 14.38
C SER A 247 -18.35 -0.54 14.94
N GLY A 248 -18.08 0.50 14.15
CA GLY A 248 -17.30 1.67 14.57
C GLY A 248 -15.78 1.50 14.51
N LYS A 249 -15.29 0.38 13.97
CA LYS A 249 -13.86 0.07 13.81
C LYS A 249 -13.36 0.43 12.41
N SER A 250 -12.05 0.38 12.23
CA SER A 250 -11.37 0.65 10.96
C SER A 250 -10.86 -0.65 10.31
N ALA A 251 -10.63 -0.58 9.00
CA ALA A 251 -10.11 -1.70 8.22
C ALA A 251 -8.93 -1.29 7.34
N LEU A 252 -7.91 -2.14 7.27
CA LEU A 252 -6.76 -2.02 6.39
C LEU A 252 -6.81 -3.11 5.33
N ILE A 253 -6.77 -2.75 4.07
CA ILE A 253 -6.71 -3.67 2.93
C ILE A 253 -5.39 -3.46 2.21
N MET A 254 -4.53 -4.47 2.25
CA MET A 254 -3.28 -4.48 1.51
C MET A 254 -3.45 -5.28 0.24
N VAL A 255 -3.02 -4.69 -0.87
CA VAL A 255 -3.04 -5.32 -2.20
C VAL A 255 -1.66 -5.19 -2.85
N PRO A 256 -1.22 -6.12 -3.71
CA PRO A 256 -0.02 -5.92 -4.51
C PRO A 256 -0.12 -4.63 -5.33
N GLU A 257 0.99 -3.90 -5.51
CA GLU A 257 0.99 -2.61 -6.22
C GLU A 257 0.42 -2.74 -7.64
N ILE A 258 0.72 -3.84 -8.34
CA ILE A 258 0.17 -4.14 -9.67
C ILE A 258 -1.33 -4.42 -9.67
N SER A 259 -1.89 -4.83 -8.54
CA SER A 259 -3.33 -5.10 -8.36
C SER A 259 -4.12 -3.87 -7.91
N LEU A 260 -3.43 -2.78 -7.55
CA LEU A 260 -4.05 -1.50 -7.18
C LEU A 260 -4.45 -0.73 -8.45
N THR A 261 -5.27 -1.35 -9.26
CA THR A 261 -5.78 -0.76 -10.50
C THR A 261 -6.93 0.22 -10.21
N PRO A 262 -7.22 1.16 -11.13
CA PRO A 262 -8.40 2.03 -10.99
C PRO A 262 -9.69 1.23 -10.77
N GLN A 263 -9.84 0.07 -11.41
CA GLN A 263 -11.00 -0.82 -11.22
C GLN A 263 -11.11 -1.37 -9.79
N THR A 264 -9.99 -1.75 -9.18
CA THR A 264 -9.96 -2.21 -7.78
C THR A 264 -10.36 -1.07 -6.84
N VAL A 265 -9.77 0.11 -7.02
CA VAL A 265 -10.11 1.31 -6.24
C VAL A 265 -11.59 1.67 -6.40
N GLN A 266 -12.09 1.70 -7.65
CA GLN A 266 -13.49 1.98 -7.95
C GLN A 266 -14.44 0.99 -7.26
N ARG A 267 -14.11 -0.31 -7.25
CA ARG A 267 -14.93 -1.34 -6.59
C ARG A 267 -15.11 -1.06 -5.10
N PHE A 268 -14.04 -0.67 -4.40
CA PHE A 268 -14.11 -0.33 -2.98
C PHE A 268 -14.82 1.02 -2.77
N LYS A 269 -14.44 2.07 -3.49
CA LYS A 269 -15.09 3.38 -3.37
C LYS A 269 -16.58 3.33 -3.68
N SER A 270 -17.00 2.59 -4.71
CA SER A 270 -18.41 2.40 -5.05
C SER A 270 -19.17 1.61 -3.97
N ARG A 271 -18.56 0.59 -3.37
CA ARG A 271 -19.20 -0.18 -2.30
C ARG A 271 -19.44 0.66 -1.03
N PHE A 272 -18.57 1.61 -0.76
CA PHE A 272 -18.64 2.45 0.44
C PHE A 272 -18.99 3.90 0.13
N ALA A 273 -19.54 4.19 -1.06
CA ALA A 273 -19.88 5.55 -1.50
C ALA A 273 -20.91 6.25 -0.60
N GLU A 274 -21.77 5.50 0.08
CA GLU A 274 -22.75 6.05 1.04
C GLU A 274 -22.13 6.44 2.38
N LEU A 275 -20.90 5.99 2.65
CA LEU A 275 -20.16 6.37 3.85
C LEU A 275 -19.22 7.52 3.50
N PRO A 276 -19.56 8.77 3.82
CA PRO A 276 -18.79 9.93 3.39
C PRO A 276 -17.34 9.86 3.91
N SER A 277 -16.39 10.12 3.02
CA SER A 277 -14.94 10.18 3.28
C SER A 277 -14.33 8.94 3.95
N SER A 278 -14.93 7.75 3.78
CA SER A 278 -14.54 6.56 4.53
C SER A 278 -13.35 5.81 3.96
N VAL A 279 -13.00 6.01 2.69
CA VAL A 279 -11.98 5.22 1.98
C VAL A 279 -10.81 6.09 1.55
N ALA A 280 -9.64 5.84 2.14
CA ALA A 280 -8.35 6.39 1.74
C ALA A 280 -7.59 5.40 0.85
N VAL A 281 -6.96 5.87 -0.21
CA VAL A 281 -6.16 5.05 -1.11
C VAL A 281 -4.72 5.54 -1.12
N LEU A 282 -3.81 4.68 -0.63
CA LEU A 282 -2.38 4.98 -0.60
C LEU A 282 -1.68 4.29 -1.78
N HIS A 283 -0.94 5.04 -2.58
CA HIS A 283 -0.13 4.49 -3.67
C HIS A 283 1.07 5.39 -3.99
N SER A 284 2.02 4.86 -4.77
CA SER A 284 3.28 5.55 -5.11
C SER A 284 3.08 6.82 -5.96
N LEU A 285 2.00 6.89 -6.73
CA LEU A 285 1.70 8.00 -7.64
C LEU A 285 1.00 9.20 -6.98
N LEU A 286 0.68 9.13 -5.67
CA LEU A 286 0.12 10.28 -4.96
C LEU A 286 1.14 11.41 -4.93
N SER A 287 0.69 12.63 -5.25
CA SER A 287 1.47 13.84 -5.00
C SER A 287 1.71 14.02 -3.49
N ASP A 288 2.71 14.81 -3.14
CA ASP A 288 3.06 15.07 -1.74
C ASP A 288 1.88 15.65 -0.95
N GLY A 289 1.11 16.54 -1.56
CA GLY A 289 -0.08 17.11 -0.93
C GLY A 289 -1.20 16.11 -0.71
N GLU A 290 -1.48 15.24 -1.69
CA GLU A 290 -2.50 14.20 -1.57
C GLU A 290 -2.10 13.18 -0.50
N ARG A 291 -0.82 12.78 -0.47
CA ARG A 291 -0.30 11.86 0.55
C ARG A 291 -0.39 12.44 1.96
N PHE A 292 -0.13 13.73 2.12
CA PHE A 292 -0.31 14.46 3.37
C PHE A 292 -1.77 14.45 3.81
N ASP A 293 -2.68 14.82 2.91
CA ASP A 293 -4.11 14.92 3.20
C ASP A 293 -4.72 13.55 3.52
N GLU A 294 -4.39 12.51 2.75
CA GLU A 294 -4.81 11.13 3.02
C GLU A 294 -4.30 10.63 4.38
N TRP A 295 -3.02 10.88 4.70
CA TRP A 295 -2.45 10.49 5.98
C TRP A 295 -3.18 11.14 7.16
N HIS A 296 -3.50 12.44 7.06
CA HIS A 296 -4.25 13.17 8.08
C HIS A 296 -5.71 12.73 8.16
N ALA A 297 -6.35 12.42 7.04
CA ALA A 297 -7.71 11.88 7.01
C ALA A 297 -7.79 10.52 7.73
N ILE A 298 -6.79 9.66 7.52
CA ILE A 298 -6.67 8.37 8.22
C ILE A 298 -6.46 8.60 9.72
N ARG A 299 -5.49 9.44 10.09
CA ARG A 299 -5.15 9.72 11.49
C ARG A 299 -6.31 10.33 12.27
N SER A 300 -7.07 11.24 11.66
CA SER A 300 -8.24 11.87 12.29
C SER A 300 -9.47 10.94 12.37
N GLY A 301 -9.42 9.75 11.77
CA GLY A 301 -10.55 8.82 11.71
C GLY A 301 -11.64 9.22 10.71
N LYS A 302 -11.43 10.25 9.89
CA LYS A 302 -12.29 10.58 8.75
C LYS A 302 -12.30 9.43 7.74
N ALA A 303 -11.12 8.91 7.39
CA ALA A 303 -10.99 7.71 6.58
C ALA A 303 -10.78 6.50 7.48
N ARG A 304 -11.74 5.59 7.52
CA ARG A 304 -11.72 4.36 8.32
C ARG A 304 -11.42 3.12 7.52
N ILE A 305 -11.38 3.20 6.21
CA ILE A 305 -10.99 2.13 5.31
C ILE A 305 -9.75 2.60 4.56
N VAL A 306 -8.65 1.85 4.67
CA VAL A 306 -7.42 2.16 3.96
C VAL A 306 -7.11 1.04 2.99
N ILE A 307 -6.84 1.39 1.73
CA ILE A 307 -6.39 0.47 0.69
C ILE A 307 -5.03 0.92 0.20
N GLY A 308 -4.10 0.01 0.07
CA GLY A 308 -2.79 0.36 -0.46
C GLY A 308 -1.83 -0.81 -0.57
N PRO A 309 -0.63 -0.56 -1.11
CA PRO A 309 0.41 -1.56 -1.24
C PRO A 309 1.06 -1.87 0.12
N ARG A 310 2.17 -2.57 0.11
CA ARG A 310 2.88 -2.99 1.35
C ARG A 310 3.09 -1.87 2.37
N SER A 311 3.34 -0.63 1.93
CA SER A 311 3.56 0.52 2.83
C SER A 311 2.31 0.95 3.59
N ALA A 312 1.12 0.55 3.15
CA ALA A 312 -0.14 0.82 3.85
C ALA A 312 -0.19 0.15 5.24
N VAL A 313 0.68 -0.84 5.49
CA VAL A 313 0.84 -1.44 6.83
C VAL A 313 1.19 -0.41 7.91
N PHE A 314 1.74 0.74 7.53
CA PHE A 314 2.11 1.83 8.44
C PHE A 314 1.06 2.94 8.54
N ALA A 315 -0.09 2.83 7.88
CA ALA A 315 -1.15 3.84 7.94
C ALA A 315 -1.63 4.08 9.38
N PRO A 316 -1.80 5.34 9.82
CA PRO A 316 -2.12 5.69 11.20
C PRO A 316 -3.61 5.50 11.54
N LEU A 317 -4.15 4.31 11.24
CA LEU A 317 -5.53 3.95 11.52
C LEU A 317 -5.80 3.91 13.03
N GLN A 318 -6.93 4.48 13.43
CA GLN A 318 -7.44 4.38 14.78
C GLN A 318 -8.43 3.23 14.88
N ASN A 319 -8.46 2.56 16.05
CA ASN A 319 -9.42 1.49 16.35
C ASN A 319 -9.49 0.41 15.25
N LEU A 320 -8.33 -0.11 14.85
CA LEU A 320 -8.23 -1.12 13.79
C LEU A 320 -8.94 -2.43 14.21
N GLY A 321 -9.87 -2.90 13.39
CA GLY A 321 -10.65 -4.12 13.63
C GLY A 321 -10.31 -5.28 12.71
N LEU A 322 -9.82 -4.98 11.50
CA LEU A 322 -9.52 -5.98 10.48
C LEU A 322 -8.36 -5.53 9.59
N VAL A 323 -7.42 -6.42 9.37
CA VAL A 323 -6.38 -6.31 8.35
C VAL A 323 -6.62 -7.38 7.29
N ILE A 324 -6.63 -7.01 6.03
CA ILE A 324 -6.73 -7.92 4.88
C ILE A 324 -5.45 -7.79 4.06
N VAL A 325 -4.83 -8.90 3.72
CA VAL A 325 -3.70 -8.98 2.80
C VAL A 325 -4.13 -9.83 1.62
N ASP A 326 -4.48 -9.19 0.52
CA ASP A 326 -4.88 -9.90 -0.71
C ASP A 326 -3.66 -10.35 -1.49
N GLU A 327 -3.77 -11.50 -2.18
CA GLU A 327 -2.67 -12.18 -2.86
C GLU A 327 -1.39 -12.22 -1.98
N GLU A 328 -1.54 -12.75 -0.75
CA GLU A 328 -0.52 -12.72 0.32
C GLU A 328 0.84 -13.32 -0.08
N HIS A 329 0.83 -14.16 -1.12
CA HIS A 329 2.01 -14.82 -1.67
C HIS A 329 2.85 -13.91 -2.56
N ASP A 330 2.33 -12.73 -2.94
CA ASP A 330 2.99 -11.88 -3.92
C ASP A 330 4.33 -11.34 -3.39
N ALA A 331 5.37 -11.46 -4.22
CA ALA A 331 6.73 -11.05 -3.86
C ALA A 331 6.87 -9.54 -3.60
N SER A 332 5.96 -8.70 -4.12
CA SER A 332 5.98 -7.25 -3.92
C SER A 332 5.76 -6.83 -2.47
N TYR A 333 5.24 -7.73 -1.61
CA TYR A 333 5.18 -7.48 -0.18
C TYR A 333 6.54 -7.47 0.51
N LYS A 334 7.59 -8.02 -0.10
CA LYS A 334 8.97 -7.88 0.36
C LYS A 334 9.58 -6.60 -0.20
N GLN A 335 10.08 -5.72 0.67
CA GLN A 335 10.81 -4.53 0.24
C GLN A 335 12.25 -4.90 -0.11
N GLU A 336 12.70 -4.49 -1.30
CA GLU A 336 14.06 -4.79 -1.77
C GLU A 336 15.11 -3.82 -1.23
N SER A 337 14.73 -2.55 -1.04
CA SER A 337 15.59 -1.52 -0.43
C SER A 337 15.45 -1.48 1.09
N SER A 338 16.44 -0.88 1.79
CA SER A 338 16.37 -0.69 3.25
C SER A 338 15.27 0.31 3.63
N PRO A 339 14.53 -0.02 4.69
CA PRO A 339 14.47 -1.26 5.48
C PRO A 339 13.79 -2.39 4.71
N ARG A 340 14.42 -3.57 4.67
CA ARG A 340 13.94 -4.73 3.90
C ARG A 340 12.86 -5.53 4.62
N TYR A 341 11.80 -4.88 5.04
CA TYR A 341 10.68 -5.53 5.73
C TYR A 341 9.79 -6.34 4.76
N HIS A 342 8.99 -7.23 5.32
CA HIS A 342 7.94 -7.95 4.62
C HIS A 342 6.56 -7.46 5.08
N GLY A 343 5.79 -6.82 4.18
CA GLY A 343 4.52 -6.18 4.52
C GLY A 343 3.48 -7.14 5.09
N ARG A 344 3.36 -8.36 4.54
CA ARG A 344 2.45 -9.40 5.06
C ARG A 344 2.79 -9.75 6.52
N ASP A 345 4.07 -9.97 6.81
CA ASP A 345 4.50 -10.39 8.15
C ASP A 345 4.29 -9.26 9.16
N LEU A 346 4.58 -8.01 8.76
CA LEU A 346 4.24 -6.84 9.57
C LEU A 346 2.73 -6.65 9.76
N ALA A 347 1.90 -7.01 8.77
CA ALA A 347 0.45 -6.96 8.90
C ALA A 347 -0.07 -7.94 9.96
N VAL A 348 0.48 -9.17 9.99
CA VAL A 348 0.16 -10.17 11.01
C VAL A 348 0.60 -9.69 12.40
N LEU A 349 1.82 -9.15 12.50
CA LEU A 349 2.33 -8.60 13.76
C LEU A 349 1.50 -7.40 14.23
N ARG A 350 1.19 -6.46 13.33
CA ARG A 350 0.35 -5.30 13.64
C ARG A 350 -1.01 -5.74 14.16
N ALA A 351 -1.65 -6.69 13.50
CA ALA A 351 -2.93 -7.22 13.94
C ALA A 351 -2.86 -7.83 15.35
N HIS A 352 -1.75 -8.51 15.67
CA HIS A 352 -1.51 -9.03 17.00
C HIS A 352 -1.35 -7.92 18.04
N LEU A 353 -0.54 -6.89 17.75
CA LEU A 353 -0.30 -5.75 18.65
C LEU A 353 -1.56 -4.92 18.90
N GLU A 354 -2.40 -4.74 17.87
CA GLU A 354 -3.67 -4.00 17.95
C GLU A 354 -4.85 -4.88 18.39
N ASN A 355 -4.61 -6.16 18.69
CA ASN A 355 -5.65 -7.15 19.01
C ASN A 355 -6.82 -7.10 18.02
N CYS A 356 -6.52 -7.08 16.71
CA CYS A 356 -7.50 -7.13 15.62
C CYS A 356 -7.36 -8.41 14.79
N ALA A 357 -8.36 -8.71 13.98
CA ALA A 357 -8.32 -9.87 13.08
C ALA A 357 -7.41 -9.59 11.87
N VAL A 358 -6.74 -10.63 11.35
CA VAL A 358 -6.01 -10.57 10.09
C VAL A 358 -6.44 -11.70 9.16
N LEU A 359 -6.71 -11.33 7.92
CA LEU A 359 -7.12 -12.21 6.84
C LEU A 359 -6.07 -12.19 5.72
N LEU A 360 -5.51 -13.34 5.44
CA LEU A 360 -4.55 -13.55 4.35
C LEU A 360 -5.28 -14.27 3.22
N GLY A 361 -5.44 -13.63 2.07
CA GLY A 361 -6.17 -14.19 0.95
C GLY A 361 -5.26 -14.54 -0.21
N SER A 362 -5.43 -15.72 -0.79
CA SER A 362 -4.70 -16.15 -1.97
C SER A 362 -5.37 -17.32 -2.69
N ALA A 363 -5.16 -17.43 -4.00
CA ALA A 363 -5.45 -18.64 -4.74
C ALA A 363 -4.33 -19.69 -4.56
N THR A 364 -3.10 -19.21 -4.45
CA THR A 364 -1.86 -19.99 -4.35
C THR A 364 -1.05 -19.52 -3.13
N PRO A 365 -1.47 -19.84 -1.91
CA PRO A 365 -0.83 -19.37 -0.69
C PRO A 365 0.66 -19.69 -0.64
N SER A 366 1.43 -18.83 0.03
CA SER A 366 2.85 -19.07 0.28
C SER A 366 3.06 -20.31 1.15
N LEU A 367 4.24 -20.93 1.03
CA LEU A 367 4.58 -22.13 1.81
C LEU A 367 4.53 -21.87 3.31
N GLU A 368 4.93 -20.68 3.74
CA GLU A 368 4.90 -20.26 5.14
C GLU A 368 3.46 -20.17 5.66
N SER A 369 2.55 -19.58 4.89
CA SER A 369 1.15 -19.44 5.28
C SER A 369 0.43 -20.78 5.32
N ILE A 370 0.66 -21.65 4.34
CA ILE A 370 0.12 -23.02 4.34
C ILE A 370 0.68 -23.84 5.52
N HIS A 371 1.99 -23.76 5.78
CA HIS A 371 2.59 -24.44 6.92
C HIS A 371 1.96 -23.99 8.25
N ASN A 372 1.81 -22.69 8.44
CA ASN A 372 1.17 -22.13 9.63
C ASN A 372 -0.30 -22.57 9.76
N ALA A 373 -1.01 -22.71 8.64
CA ALA A 373 -2.38 -23.23 8.64
C ALA A 373 -2.42 -24.72 8.99
N LEU A 374 -1.56 -25.55 8.40
CA LEU A 374 -1.48 -26.99 8.67
C LEU A 374 -1.05 -27.31 10.13
N THR A 375 -0.21 -26.46 10.72
CA THR A 375 0.22 -26.58 12.12
C THR A 375 -0.79 -25.97 13.13
N GLY A 376 -1.91 -25.42 12.64
CA GLY A 376 -2.96 -24.85 13.48
C GLY A 376 -2.66 -23.46 14.08
N LYS A 377 -1.57 -22.82 13.65
CA LYS A 377 -1.27 -21.42 13.98
C LYS A 377 -2.24 -20.46 13.30
N TYR A 378 -2.63 -20.76 12.06
CA TYR A 378 -3.64 -20.03 11.28
C TYR A 378 -4.91 -20.88 11.14
N SER A 379 -6.07 -20.24 11.02
CA SER A 379 -7.30 -20.89 10.59
C SER A 379 -7.33 -20.97 9.07
N LEU A 380 -7.63 -22.17 8.51
CA LEU A 380 -7.71 -22.36 7.07
C LEU A 380 -9.17 -22.38 6.62
N VAL A 381 -9.54 -21.43 5.78
CA VAL A 381 -10.84 -21.34 5.13
C VAL A 381 -10.66 -21.55 3.63
N LYS A 382 -11.48 -22.40 3.03
CA LYS A 382 -11.36 -22.75 1.60
C LYS A 382 -12.59 -22.34 0.80
N LEU A 383 -12.36 -21.74 -0.38
CA LEU A 383 -13.34 -21.50 -1.42
C LEU A 383 -12.92 -22.30 -2.65
N THR A 384 -13.49 -23.46 -2.83
CA THR A 384 -13.09 -24.42 -3.90
C THR A 384 -13.86 -24.23 -5.19
N GLU A 385 -14.95 -23.47 -5.16
CA GLU A 385 -15.84 -23.24 -6.29
C GLU A 385 -15.71 -21.81 -6.81
N ARG A 386 -15.87 -21.64 -8.11
CA ARG A 386 -15.96 -20.31 -8.72
C ARG A 386 -17.33 -19.70 -8.44
N ALA A 387 -17.35 -18.37 -8.23
CA ALA A 387 -18.59 -17.64 -7.96
C ALA A 387 -19.58 -17.64 -9.14
N ASP A 388 -19.08 -17.78 -10.37
CA ASP A 388 -19.87 -17.85 -11.61
C ASP A 388 -20.36 -19.27 -11.93
N GLY A 389 -20.03 -20.26 -11.10
CA GLY A 389 -20.39 -21.67 -11.31
C GLY A 389 -19.67 -22.34 -12.48
N GLN A 390 -18.75 -21.66 -13.16
CA GLN A 390 -18.00 -22.23 -14.26
C GLN A 390 -16.96 -23.24 -13.79
N GLN A 391 -16.72 -24.26 -14.59
CA GLN A 391 -15.69 -25.26 -14.33
C GLN A 391 -14.28 -24.64 -14.51
N LEU A 392 -13.33 -25.18 -13.75
CA LEU A 392 -11.92 -24.85 -13.96
C LEU A 392 -11.46 -25.35 -15.35
N PRO A 393 -10.52 -24.63 -15.99
CA PRO A 393 -10.01 -25.02 -17.29
C PRO A 393 -9.28 -26.37 -17.23
N LEU A 394 -9.37 -27.15 -18.31
CA LEU A 394 -8.63 -28.39 -18.45
C LEU A 394 -7.12 -28.07 -18.62
N ILE A 395 -6.31 -28.57 -17.70
CA ILE A 395 -4.85 -28.42 -17.75
C ILE A 395 -4.24 -29.66 -18.39
N ARG A 396 -3.39 -29.46 -19.41
CA ARG A 396 -2.61 -30.53 -20.05
C ARG A 396 -1.13 -30.24 -19.87
N ILE A 397 -0.40 -31.20 -19.32
CA ILE A 397 1.06 -31.13 -19.16
C ILE A 397 1.71 -31.81 -20.34
N LEU A 398 2.65 -31.14 -20.99
CA LEU A 398 3.43 -31.68 -22.11
C LEU A 398 4.91 -31.77 -21.69
N ASP A 399 5.50 -32.97 -21.86
CA ASP A 399 6.93 -33.16 -21.64
C ASP A 399 7.71 -32.73 -22.89
N MET A 400 8.36 -31.57 -22.82
CA MET A 400 9.17 -31.03 -23.92
C MET A 400 10.37 -31.90 -24.29
N LYS A 401 10.81 -32.87 -23.46
CA LYS A 401 11.85 -33.82 -23.79
C LYS A 401 11.38 -34.81 -24.86
N THR A 402 10.09 -35.17 -24.83
CA THR A 402 9.51 -36.12 -25.83
C THR A 402 9.09 -35.40 -27.10
N GLU A 403 8.59 -34.16 -26.97
CA GLU A 403 8.11 -33.34 -28.11
C GLU A 403 9.27 -32.85 -29.00
N GLY A 404 10.47 -32.65 -28.45
CA GLY A 404 11.64 -32.08 -29.15
C GLY A 404 12.48 -33.09 -29.97
N ARG A 405 12.23 -34.40 -29.84
CA ARG A 405 13.09 -35.42 -30.46
C ARG A 405 13.02 -35.54 -32.00
N ASN A 406 12.02 -34.95 -32.60
CA ASN A 406 11.73 -35.19 -34.04
C ASN A 406 12.09 -34.04 -34.98
N LYS A 407 12.71 -32.94 -34.57
CA LYS A 407 13.01 -31.81 -35.46
C LYS A 407 14.30 -31.07 -35.09
N SER A 408 15.00 -30.63 -36.11
CA SER A 408 16.22 -29.83 -36.11
C SER A 408 15.97 -28.45 -35.50
N GLY A 409 16.22 -28.32 -34.22
CA GLY A 409 16.23 -27.03 -33.50
C GLY A 409 15.43 -27.01 -32.19
N PRO A 410 15.70 -26.07 -31.30
CA PRO A 410 14.97 -25.93 -30.05
C PRO A 410 13.59 -25.30 -30.31
N ASN A 411 12.56 -26.14 -30.29
CA ASN A 411 11.19 -25.65 -30.36
C ASN A 411 10.77 -25.03 -29.02
N VAL A 412 10.50 -23.74 -28.99
CA VAL A 412 9.96 -23.03 -27.83
C VAL A 412 8.52 -23.45 -27.55
N ILE A 413 7.77 -23.66 -28.63
CA ILE A 413 6.38 -24.08 -28.61
C ILE A 413 6.32 -25.52 -29.12
N SER A 414 5.69 -26.40 -28.32
CA SER A 414 5.50 -27.80 -28.76
C SER A 414 4.55 -27.86 -29.96
N GLU A 415 4.73 -28.88 -30.81
CA GLU A 415 3.83 -29.08 -31.97
C GLU A 415 2.37 -29.19 -31.55
N ARG A 416 2.08 -29.88 -30.44
CA ARG A 416 0.74 -30.00 -29.91
C ARG A 416 0.17 -28.64 -29.42
N LEU A 417 1.01 -27.79 -28.83
CA LEU A 417 0.58 -26.45 -28.45
C LEU A 417 0.30 -25.61 -29.70
N ARG A 418 1.17 -25.66 -30.71
CA ARG A 418 0.99 -24.95 -31.97
C ARG A 418 -0.34 -25.35 -32.64
N MET A 419 -0.59 -26.66 -32.80
CA MET A 419 -1.85 -27.15 -33.36
C MET A 419 -3.07 -26.72 -32.54
N SER A 420 -2.92 -26.59 -31.22
CA SER A 420 -4.01 -26.11 -30.36
C SER A 420 -4.26 -24.65 -30.53
N ILE A 421 -3.20 -23.83 -30.70
CA ILE A 421 -3.29 -22.39 -31.01
C ILE A 421 -4.00 -22.20 -32.35
N ASP A 422 -3.49 -22.83 -33.42
CA ASP A 422 -4.06 -22.73 -34.77
C ASP A 422 -5.55 -23.06 -34.77
N ARG A 423 -5.93 -24.18 -34.12
CA ARG A 423 -7.34 -24.59 -34.02
C ARG A 423 -8.23 -23.61 -33.27
N ARG A 424 -7.70 -22.83 -32.31
CA ARG A 424 -8.46 -21.79 -31.62
C ARG A 424 -8.60 -20.53 -32.45
N LEU A 425 -7.52 -20.14 -33.12
CA LEU A 425 -7.53 -19.01 -34.03
C LEU A 425 -8.47 -19.20 -35.21
N ASP A 426 -8.49 -20.44 -35.79
CA ASP A 426 -9.44 -20.80 -36.86
C ASP A 426 -10.90 -20.66 -36.44
N LYS A 427 -11.19 -20.79 -35.14
CA LYS A 427 -12.53 -20.57 -34.56
C LYS A 427 -12.82 -19.12 -34.18
N GLY A 428 -11.89 -18.19 -34.43
CA GLY A 428 -11.99 -16.79 -33.98
C GLY A 428 -11.86 -16.61 -32.48
N GLU A 429 -11.31 -17.61 -31.76
CA GLU A 429 -11.05 -17.54 -30.32
C GLU A 429 -9.70 -16.85 -30.01
N GLN A 430 -9.53 -16.37 -28.81
CA GLN A 430 -8.29 -15.72 -28.35
C GLN A 430 -7.36 -16.71 -27.64
N VAL A 431 -6.05 -16.46 -27.73
CA VAL A 431 -5.01 -17.24 -27.08
C VAL A 431 -4.11 -16.34 -26.24
N ILE A 432 -3.82 -16.75 -25.01
CA ILE A 432 -2.89 -16.05 -24.11
C ILE A 432 -1.68 -16.98 -23.89
N LEU A 433 -0.49 -16.51 -24.26
CA LEU A 433 0.75 -17.18 -23.97
C LEU A 433 1.42 -16.54 -22.74
N LEU A 434 1.63 -17.36 -21.69
CA LEU A 434 2.35 -16.93 -20.50
C LEU A 434 3.77 -17.47 -20.53
N LEU A 435 4.74 -16.57 -20.54
CA LEU A 435 6.14 -16.90 -20.39
C LEU A 435 6.70 -16.20 -19.15
N ASN A 436 7.10 -16.99 -18.14
CA ASN A 436 7.50 -16.46 -16.83
C ASN A 436 8.90 -15.80 -16.81
N ARG A 437 9.67 -15.88 -17.89
CA ARG A 437 11.04 -15.36 -17.93
C ARG A 437 11.16 -14.14 -18.84
N ARG A 438 11.55 -13.00 -18.25
CA ARG A 438 11.96 -11.79 -19.00
C ARG A 438 13.44 -11.91 -19.35
N GLY A 439 13.82 -11.60 -20.60
CA GLY A 439 15.20 -11.51 -21.08
C GLY A 439 15.82 -12.85 -21.51
N PHE A 440 17.03 -12.77 -22.08
CA PHE A 440 17.79 -13.93 -22.52
C PHE A 440 18.42 -14.64 -21.32
N ALA A 441 17.77 -15.68 -20.80
CA ALA A 441 18.44 -16.59 -19.89
C ALA A 441 19.32 -17.54 -20.72
N ARG A 442 20.60 -17.34 -20.60
CA ARG A 442 21.61 -18.07 -21.37
C ARG A 442 22.22 -19.19 -20.51
N SER A 443 21.44 -20.18 -20.12
CA SER A 443 21.97 -21.41 -19.52
C SER A 443 22.27 -22.44 -20.62
N ILE A 444 23.26 -23.26 -20.39
CA ILE A 444 23.54 -24.39 -21.26
C ILE A 444 22.76 -25.60 -20.75
N GLN A 445 21.95 -26.20 -21.62
CA GLN A 445 21.19 -27.39 -21.31
C GLN A 445 21.36 -28.45 -22.38
N CYS A 446 21.45 -29.70 -21.97
CA CYS A 446 21.44 -30.86 -22.87
C CYS A 446 19.97 -31.25 -23.18
N PRO A 447 19.52 -31.23 -24.45
CA PRO A 447 18.16 -31.62 -24.80
C PRO A 447 17.93 -33.13 -24.65
N ASP A 448 18.97 -33.95 -24.69
CA ASP A 448 18.85 -35.42 -24.66
C ASP A 448 18.58 -35.96 -23.24
N CYS A 449 19.21 -35.37 -22.21
CA CYS A 449 19.00 -35.80 -20.81
C CYS A 449 18.41 -34.72 -19.89
N GLY A 450 18.31 -33.49 -20.39
CA GLY A 450 17.79 -32.36 -19.60
C GLY A 450 18.80 -31.76 -18.62
N HIS A 451 20.03 -32.22 -18.57
CA HIS A 451 21.06 -31.68 -17.68
C HIS A 451 21.34 -30.21 -17.99
N VAL A 452 21.35 -29.40 -16.95
CA VAL A 452 21.72 -27.97 -17.01
C VAL A 452 23.08 -27.80 -16.37
N VAL A 453 24.00 -27.11 -17.05
CA VAL A 453 25.34 -26.86 -16.51
C VAL A 453 25.26 -25.94 -15.33
N THR A 454 25.63 -26.44 -14.15
CA THR A 454 25.54 -25.73 -12.86
C THR A 454 26.90 -25.32 -12.32
N CYS A 455 26.94 -24.36 -11.43
CA CYS A 455 28.13 -23.93 -10.72
C CYS A 455 28.57 -25.01 -9.72
N LEU A 456 29.84 -25.32 -9.70
CA LEU A 456 30.45 -26.33 -8.80
C LEU A 456 30.37 -25.89 -7.31
N HIS A 457 30.30 -24.58 -7.03
CA HIS A 457 30.28 -24.04 -5.67
C HIS A 457 28.87 -23.75 -5.14
N CYS A 458 27.94 -23.38 -6.04
CA CYS A 458 26.62 -22.89 -5.63
C CYS A 458 25.46 -23.75 -6.14
N SER A 459 25.75 -24.77 -6.99
CA SER A 459 24.75 -25.60 -7.68
C SER A 459 23.69 -24.79 -8.50
N LEU A 460 23.93 -23.50 -8.73
CA LEU A 460 23.09 -22.68 -9.57
C LEU A 460 23.42 -22.79 -11.03
N PRO A 461 22.45 -22.68 -11.95
CA PRO A 461 22.71 -22.65 -13.39
C PRO A 461 23.74 -21.57 -13.75
N LEU A 462 24.76 -21.93 -14.53
CA LEU A 462 25.73 -20.98 -15.04
C LEU A 462 25.11 -20.20 -16.21
N THR A 463 25.41 -18.89 -16.25
CA THR A 463 24.99 -18.01 -17.35
C THR A 463 26.12 -17.93 -18.39
N TYR A 464 25.78 -18.14 -19.66
CA TYR A 464 26.73 -17.99 -20.75
C TYR A 464 26.83 -16.54 -21.21
N HIS A 465 28.04 -16.00 -21.21
CA HIS A 465 28.38 -14.68 -21.71
C HIS A 465 29.02 -14.77 -23.08
N ARG A 466 28.26 -14.39 -24.10
CA ARG A 466 28.70 -14.51 -25.51
C ARG A 466 29.94 -13.67 -25.84
N THR A 467 30.08 -12.50 -25.19
CA THR A 467 31.23 -11.58 -25.40
C THR A 467 32.53 -12.12 -24.86
N GLU A 468 32.49 -12.93 -23.80
CA GLU A 468 33.68 -13.55 -23.17
C GLU A 468 33.84 -15.00 -23.53
N ASP A 469 32.87 -15.61 -24.23
CA ASP A 469 32.77 -17.05 -24.50
C ASP A 469 32.98 -17.90 -23.24
N ARG A 470 32.34 -17.48 -22.13
CA ARG A 470 32.47 -18.11 -20.80
C ARG A 470 31.13 -18.27 -20.09
N LEU A 471 31.11 -19.32 -19.28
CA LEU A 471 30.05 -19.50 -18.29
C LEU A 471 30.42 -18.79 -16.99
N MET A 472 29.48 -18.07 -16.39
CA MET A 472 29.69 -17.37 -15.11
C MET A 472 28.54 -17.62 -14.14
N CYS A 473 28.91 -17.85 -12.88
CA CYS A 473 27.98 -17.85 -11.78
C CYS A 473 27.80 -16.43 -11.24
N HIS A 474 26.60 -15.88 -11.32
CA HIS A 474 26.31 -14.53 -10.80
C HIS A 474 26.25 -14.46 -9.28
N LEU A 475 26.26 -15.59 -8.56
CA LEU A 475 26.29 -15.58 -7.10
C LEU A 475 27.72 -15.51 -6.55
N CYS A 476 28.62 -16.40 -7.02
CA CYS A 476 29.98 -16.52 -6.48
C CYS A 476 31.08 -16.05 -7.42
N GLY A 477 30.76 -15.63 -8.65
CA GLY A 477 31.75 -15.19 -9.64
C GLY A 477 32.53 -16.33 -10.32
N PHE A 478 32.24 -17.60 -10.04
CA PHE A 478 32.91 -18.73 -10.68
C PHE A 478 32.79 -18.66 -12.21
N LYS A 479 33.89 -18.85 -12.91
CA LYS A 479 33.96 -18.85 -14.39
C LYS A 479 34.45 -20.20 -14.90
N ALA A 480 33.80 -20.70 -15.97
CA ALA A 480 34.16 -21.93 -16.66
C ALA A 480 34.06 -21.76 -18.17
N LEU A 481 34.72 -22.63 -18.92
CA LEU A 481 34.53 -22.74 -20.37
C LEU A 481 33.22 -23.51 -20.66
N PRO A 482 32.49 -23.17 -21.74
CA PRO A 482 31.38 -23.99 -22.19
C PRO A 482 31.82 -25.42 -22.49
N PRO A 483 31.15 -26.44 -21.96
CA PRO A 483 31.49 -27.82 -22.27
C PRO A 483 31.17 -28.13 -23.74
N ARG A 484 31.99 -28.93 -24.38
CA ARG A 484 31.78 -29.40 -25.78
C ARG A 484 30.79 -30.54 -25.88
N SER A 485 30.59 -31.28 -24.80
CA SER A 485 29.63 -32.38 -24.68
C SER A 485 28.96 -32.36 -23.32
N CYS A 486 27.79 -32.94 -23.20
CA CYS A 486 27.05 -33.01 -21.93
C CYS A 486 27.87 -33.74 -20.85
N PRO A 487 28.11 -33.13 -19.68
CA PRO A 487 28.86 -33.82 -18.61
C PRO A 487 28.18 -35.09 -18.11
N GLU A 488 26.83 -35.16 -18.22
CA GLU A 488 26.02 -36.27 -17.70
C GLU A 488 25.89 -37.42 -18.69
N CYS A 489 25.39 -37.15 -19.91
CA CYS A 489 25.11 -38.21 -20.93
C CYS A 489 26.10 -38.25 -22.09
N ARG A 490 27.12 -37.39 -22.10
CA ARG A 490 28.15 -37.25 -23.14
C ARG A 490 27.65 -36.92 -24.55
N SER A 491 26.37 -36.53 -24.68
CA SER A 491 25.82 -36.08 -25.95
C SER A 491 26.53 -34.82 -26.43
N ALA A 492 26.78 -34.75 -27.73
CA ALA A 492 27.31 -33.56 -28.40
C ALA A 492 26.24 -32.45 -28.56
N ASN A 493 24.97 -32.78 -28.33
CA ASN A 493 23.85 -31.84 -28.43
C ASN A 493 23.79 -30.98 -27.17
N ILE A 494 24.54 -29.89 -27.14
CA ILE A 494 24.48 -28.90 -26.09
C ILE A 494 23.89 -27.62 -26.68
N LEU A 495 22.79 -27.17 -26.11
CA LEU A 495 22.10 -26.00 -26.60
C LEU A 495 22.18 -24.86 -25.60
N LEU A 496 22.47 -23.67 -26.10
CA LEU A 496 22.25 -22.41 -25.38
C LEU A 496 20.76 -22.22 -25.26
N GLN A 497 20.22 -22.51 -24.08
CA GLN A 497 18.81 -22.25 -23.77
C GLN A 497 18.62 -20.88 -23.12
N GLY A 498 17.74 -20.14 -23.68
CA GLY A 498 17.27 -18.87 -23.17
C GLY A 498 16.33 -18.27 -24.18
N TYR A 499 15.03 -18.48 -23.95
CA TYR A 499 14.00 -17.85 -24.77
C TYR A 499 13.33 -16.79 -23.91
N GLY A 500 13.56 -15.52 -24.26
CA GLY A 500 12.78 -14.41 -23.73
C GLY A 500 11.51 -14.22 -24.56
N THR A 501 10.60 -13.42 -24.06
CA THR A 501 9.35 -13.05 -24.74
C THR A 501 9.57 -12.58 -26.18
N GLN A 502 10.65 -11.84 -26.45
CA GLN A 502 11.01 -11.37 -27.78
C GLN A 502 11.25 -12.50 -28.81
N LYS A 503 11.84 -13.62 -28.37
CA LYS A 503 12.13 -14.76 -29.29
C LYS A 503 10.93 -15.67 -29.49
N VAL A 504 9.87 -15.52 -28.68
CA VAL A 504 8.60 -16.22 -28.87
C VAL A 504 7.68 -15.42 -29.79
N GLU A 505 7.88 -14.11 -29.84
CA GLU A 505 7.15 -13.19 -30.72
C GLU A 505 7.65 -13.27 -32.15
N GLU A 506 8.97 -13.49 -32.39
CA GLU A 506 9.58 -13.79 -33.69
C GLU A 506 9.21 -15.23 -34.19
#